data_1535ef1504d840ba84282499d78a3fc4
#
_entry.id   1535ef1504d840ba84282499d78a3fc4
#
_cell.length_a   1.000
_cell.length_b   1.000
_cell.length_c   1.000
_cell.angle_alpha   90.00
_cell.angle_beta   90.00
_cell.angle_gamma   90.00
#
_symmetry.space_group_name_H-M   'P 1'
#
loop_
_entity.id
_entity.type
_entity.pdbx_description
1 polymer ?
#
loop_
_entity_poly.entity_id
_entity_poly.type
_entity_poly.pdbx_seq_one_letter_code
_entity_poly.pdbx_strand_id
1 'polypeptide(L)'
;LKDHSDDKPAEFDADFPQKPHIVMVVGVNGVGKTTSIGKLAHLYKKAGKNVMLGAADTFRAAAVDQLKIWSERADVPIIQQGQNADPAAVAYDTVESAKAKDADIALVDTAGRLHNKKSLMNEMAKIKRVMGKVVEGAPHEVLLVLDASTGQNAMQQAKAFTDFVDITGLVLTKLDGTAKGGIVIGISNELDVPVKYIGVGEEIEDLQVFDRELFVNSMFKD
;
A
#
# COMPACT_ATOMS: atom_id res chain seq x y z
N LEU A 1 -18.83 -5.23 11.74
CA LEU A 1 -17.37 -5.11 11.63
C LEU A 1 -16.76 -6.15 12.56
N LYS A 2 -15.92 -7.05 12.02
CA LYS A 2 -15.19 -8.02 12.84
C LYS A 2 -14.33 -7.25 13.85
N ASP A 3 -14.22 -7.79 15.05
CA ASP A 3 -13.46 -7.17 16.11
C ASP A 3 -11.98 -7.51 15.93
N HIS A 4 -11.21 -6.52 15.50
CA HIS A 4 -9.75 -6.54 15.49
C HIS A 4 -9.26 -5.67 16.67
N SER A 5 -9.72 -5.98 17.88
CA SER A 5 -9.56 -5.19 19.09
C SER A 5 -8.10 -4.88 19.49
N ASP A 6 -7.13 -5.55 18.86
CA ASP A 6 -5.70 -5.29 19.06
C ASP A 6 -5.12 -4.30 18.03
N ASP A 7 -5.91 -3.89 17.00
CA ASP A 7 -5.50 -2.92 15.99
C ASP A 7 -5.71 -1.50 16.50
N LYS A 8 -4.74 -0.97 17.26
CA LYS A 8 -4.65 0.46 17.46
C LYS A 8 -4.50 1.15 16.12
N PRO A 9 -5.11 2.34 15.91
CA PRO A 9 -4.86 3.14 14.72
C PRO A 9 -3.35 3.26 14.49
N ALA A 10 -2.89 3.03 13.26
CA ALA A 10 -1.48 3.12 12.93
C ALA A 10 -1.01 4.56 13.14
N GLU A 11 -0.29 4.82 14.20
CA GLU A 11 0.34 6.12 14.44
C GLU A 11 1.58 6.21 13.56
N PHE A 12 1.68 7.24 12.71
CA PHE A 12 2.81 7.40 11.80
C PHE A 12 4.14 7.64 12.52
N ASP A 13 4.11 8.08 13.76
CA ASP A 13 5.27 8.30 14.63
C ASP A 13 5.67 7.07 15.46
N ALA A 14 4.82 6.05 15.51
CA ALA A 14 5.13 4.81 16.22
C ALA A 14 6.40 4.14 15.70
N ASP A 15 7.14 3.50 16.59
CA ASP A 15 8.32 2.73 16.20
C ASP A 15 7.93 1.39 15.57
N PHE A 16 8.64 1.04 14.52
CA PHE A 16 8.50 -0.28 13.89
C PHE A 16 9.23 -1.35 14.70
N PRO A 17 8.65 -2.56 14.85
CA PRO A 17 9.32 -3.68 15.52
C PRO A 17 10.63 -4.08 14.84
N GLN A 18 10.74 -3.79 13.54
CA GLN A 18 11.92 -4.09 12.72
C GLN A 18 12.25 -2.90 11.82
N LYS A 19 13.54 -2.66 11.60
CA LYS A 19 14.06 -1.64 10.70
C LYS A 19 15.02 -2.25 9.68
N PRO A 20 14.83 -1.96 8.40
CA PRO A 20 13.69 -1.25 7.81
C PRO A 20 12.40 -2.09 7.85
N HIS A 21 11.26 -1.44 8.12
CA HIS A 21 9.95 -2.03 7.93
C HIS A 21 9.59 -2.03 6.44
N ILE A 22 9.39 -3.19 5.85
CA ILE A 22 9.18 -3.33 4.40
C ILE A 22 7.70 -3.53 4.10
N VAL A 23 7.14 -2.62 3.31
CA VAL A 23 5.74 -2.63 2.88
C VAL A 23 5.67 -2.86 1.38
N MET A 24 5.00 -3.91 0.96
CA MET A 24 4.66 -4.16 -0.44
C MET A 24 3.23 -3.67 -0.70
N VAL A 25 3.06 -2.81 -1.70
CA VAL A 25 1.74 -2.26 -2.05
C VAL A 25 1.23 -2.89 -3.32
N VAL A 26 0.07 -3.54 -3.24
CA VAL A 26 -0.55 -4.31 -4.31
C VAL A 26 -1.95 -3.78 -4.65
N GLY A 27 -2.50 -4.18 -5.79
CA GLY A 27 -3.83 -3.75 -6.27
C GLY A 27 -3.84 -3.60 -7.78
N VAL A 28 -5.01 -3.52 -8.40
CA VAL A 28 -5.11 -3.34 -9.86
C VAL A 28 -4.65 -1.95 -10.30
N ASN A 29 -4.41 -1.80 -11.61
CA ASN A 29 -4.06 -0.49 -12.16
C ASN A 29 -5.22 0.50 -12.00
N GLY A 30 -4.92 1.75 -11.68
CA GLY A 30 -5.90 2.84 -11.58
C GLY A 30 -6.63 2.96 -10.23
N VAL A 31 -6.39 2.07 -9.27
CA VAL A 31 -7.01 2.16 -7.92
C VAL A 31 -6.37 3.20 -7.00
N GLY A 32 -5.24 3.80 -7.40
CA GLY A 32 -4.54 4.79 -6.60
C GLY A 32 -3.36 4.27 -5.79
N LYS A 33 -2.72 3.14 -6.17
CA LYS A 33 -1.53 2.61 -5.48
C LYS A 33 -0.42 3.63 -5.34
N THR A 34 0.07 4.13 -6.47
CA THR A 34 1.19 5.09 -6.52
C THR A 34 0.88 6.36 -5.73
N THR A 35 -0.35 6.86 -5.85
CA THR A 35 -0.83 8.02 -5.07
C THR A 35 -0.85 7.72 -3.58
N SER A 36 -1.37 6.56 -3.18
CA SER A 36 -1.40 6.13 -1.76
C SER A 36 0.01 6.00 -1.17
N ILE A 37 0.95 5.44 -1.94
CA ILE A 37 2.37 5.35 -1.54
C ILE A 37 2.95 6.75 -1.32
N GLY A 38 2.70 7.69 -2.24
CA GLY A 38 3.18 9.06 -2.11
C GLY A 38 2.65 9.76 -0.87
N LYS A 39 1.35 9.60 -0.59
CA LYS A 39 0.71 10.15 0.61
C LYS A 39 1.26 9.51 1.90
N LEU A 40 1.40 8.19 1.93
CA LEU A 40 2.01 7.48 3.07
C LEU A 40 3.45 7.94 3.30
N ALA A 41 4.25 8.07 2.24
CA ALA A 41 5.63 8.55 2.33
C ALA A 41 5.70 9.95 2.95
N HIS A 42 4.81 10.86 2.52
CA HIS A 42 4.72 12.21 3.08
C HIS A 42 4.37 12.18 4.58
N LEU A 43 3.37 11.39 4.97
CA LEU A 43 2.91 11.32 6.36
C LEU A 43 3.98 10.72 7.28
N TYR A 44 4.67 9.64 6.86
CA TYR A 44 5.79 9.08 7.61
C TYR A 44 6.97 10.05 7.70
N LYS A 45 7.31 10.74 6.61
CA LYS A 45 8.36 11.76 6.61
C LYS A 45 8.04 12.92 7.55
N LYS A 46 6.78 13.40 7.54
CA LYS A 46 6.28 14.44 8.45
C LYS A 46 6.34 14.02 9.90
N ALA A 47 6.16 12.73 10.19
CA ALA A 47 6.32 12.13 11.52
C ALA A 47 7.79 11.86 11.90
N GLY A 48 8.76 12.28 11.09
CA GLY A 48 10.19 12.18 11.37
C GLY A 48 10.83 10.85 10.97
N LYS A 49 10.15 9.97 10.23
CA LYS A 49 10.69 8.69 9.77
C LYS A 49 11.56 8.86 8.52
N ASN A 50 12.62 8.06 8.42
CA ASN A 50 13.43 7.90 7.22
C ASN A 50 12.72 6.92 6.28
N VAL A 51 12.22 7.44 5.14
CA VAL A 51 11.41 6.68 4.18
C VAL A 51 12.22 6.40 2.92
N MET A 52 12.03 5.20 2.34
CA MET A 52 12.56 4.81 1.03
C MET A 52 11.42 4.36 0.13
N LEU A 53 11.43 4.77 -1.16
CA LEU A 53 10.47 4.29 -2.16
C LEU A 53 11.14 3.36 -3.16
N GLY A 54 10.37 2.37 -3.64
CA GLY A 54 10.77 1.47 -4.71
C GLY A 54 9.74 1.42 -5.84
N ALA A 55 10.17 1.73 -7.07
CA ALA A 55 9.33 1.74 -8.26
C ALA A 55 9.38 0.40 -9.00
N ALA A 56 8.72 -0.64 -8.45
CA ALA A 56 8.73 -1.97 -9.04
C ALA A 56 7.60 -2.22 -10.06
N ASP A 57 6.73 -1.25 -10.37
CA ASP A 57 5.83 -1.29 -11.55
C ASP A 57 6.58 -0.85 -12.82
N THR A 58 7.61 -1.60 -13.18
CA THR A 58 8.60 -1.24 -14.22
C THR A 58 8.06 -1.26 -15.65
N PHE A 59 6.95 -1.94 -15.88
CA PHE A 59 6.33 -2.03 -17.20
C PHE A 59 5.48 -0.81 -17.56
N ARG A 60 5.15 0.01 -16.58
CA ARG A 60 4.37 1.23 -16.76
C ARG A 60 5.24 2.46 -16.49
N ALA A 61 5.83 3.00 -17.56
CA ALA A 61 6.67 4.21 -17.47
C ALA A 61 5.95 5.35 -16.72
N ALA A 62 4.67 5.57 -17.01
CA ALA A 62 3.88 6.60 -16.32
C ALA A 62 3.73 6.34 -14.80
N ALA A 63 3.72 5.10 -14.34
CA ALA A 63 3.67 4.79 -12.91
C ALA A 63 5.00 5.12 -12.23
N VAL A 64 6.11 4.77 -12.86
CA VAL A 64 7.46 5.12 -12.38
C VAL A 64 7.64 6.63 -12.31
N ASP A 65 7.26 7.36 -13.37
CA ASP A 65 7.33 8.83 -13.41
C ASP A 65 6.44 9.47 -12.34
N GLN A 66 5.24 8.94 -12.14
CA GLN A 66 4.33 9.41 -11.09
C GLN A 66 4.91 9.20 -9.70
N LEU A 67 5.49 8.02 -9.43
CA LEU A 67 6.12 7.75 -8.13
C LEU A 67 7.33 8.65 -7.89
N LYS A 68 8.08 8.99 -8.94
CA LYS A 68 9.18 9.95 -8.88
C LYS A 68 8.69 11.34 -8.48
N ILE A 69 7.60 11.82 -9.08
CA ILE A 69 6.97 13.09 -8.69
C ILE A 69 6.58 13.07 -7.21
N TRP A 70 6.00 11.98 -6.74
CA TRP A 70 5.65 11.83 -5.32
C TRP A 70 6.88 11.81 -4.42
N SER A 71 7.95 11.14 -4.83
CA SER A 71 9.25 11.14 -4.12
C SER A 71 9.79 12.56 -3.93
N GLU A 72 9.76 13.37 -5.00
CA GLU A 72 10.18 14.76 -4.97
C GLU A 72 9.28 15.62 -4.06
N ARG A 73 7.96 15.45 -4.16
CA ARG A 73 6.97 16.18 -3.32
C ARG A 73 7.07 15.84 -1.83
N ALA A 74 7.33 14.60 -1.50
CA ALA A 74 7.48 14.13 -0.12
C ALA A 74 8.90 14.30 0.43
N ASP A 75 9.85 14.72 -0.41
CA ASP A 75 11.29 14.79 -0.08
C ASP A 75 11.83 13.47 0.47
N VAL A 76 11.59 12.37 -0.25
CA VAL A 76 12.06 11.03 0.09
C VAL A 76 12.80 10.37 -1.08
N PRO A 77 13.85 9.59 -0.84
CA PRO A 77 14.58 8.90 -1.89
C PRO A 77 13.75 7.79 -2.56
N ILE A 78 14.02 7.58 -3.84
CA ILE A 78 13.39 6.52 -4.65
C ILE A 78 14.45 5.65 -5.32
N ILE A 79 14.22 4.34 -5.32
CA ILE A 79 14.95 3.37 -6.13
C ILE A 79 14.13 3.05 -7.38
N GLN A 80 14.73 3.25 -8.54
CA GLN A 80 14.15 2.93 -9.84
C GLN A 80 15.22 2.39 -10.76
N GLN A 81 14.81 1.59 -11.73
CA GLN A 81 15.66 1.10 -12.82
C GLN A 81 15.02 1.47 -14.16
N GLY A 82 15.70 1.16 -15.26
CA GLY A 82 15.18 1.43 -16.61
C GLY A 82 13.84 0.77 -16.89
N GLN A 83 13.16 1.25 -17.91
CA GLN A 83 11.88 0.68 -18.37
C GLN A 83 12.03 -0.83 -18.66
N ASN A 84 11.03 -1.61 -18.27
CA ASN A 84 11.01 -3.07 -18.37
C ASN A 84 12.12 -3.80 -17.58
N ALA A 85 12.75 -3.13 -16.60
CA ALA A 85 13.62 -3.83 -15.66
C ALA A 85 12.84 -4.91 -14.88
N ASP A 86 13.57 -5.89 -14.33
CA ASP A 86 12.94 -6.92 -13.50
C ASP A 86 12.38 -6.29 -12.21
N PRO A 87 11.05 -6.35 -11.96
CA PRO A 87 10.44 -5.81 -10.76
C PRO A 87 11.09 -6.34 -9.46
N ALA A 88 11.49 -7.61 -9.46
CA ALA A 88 12.15 -8.20 -8.30
C ALA A 88 13.55 -7.62 -8.07
N ALA A 89 14.27 -7.22 -9.12
CA ALA A 89 15.56 -6.54 -8.97
C ALA A 89 15.38 -5.15 -8.33
N VAL A 90 14.36 -4.39 -8.77
CA VAL A 90 14.04 -3.09 -8.14
C VAL A 90 13.65 -3.27 -6.68
N ALA A 91 12.83 -4.26 -6.35
CA ALA A 91 12.44 -4.55 -4.98
C ALA A 91 13.65 -4.95 -4.12
N TYR A 92 14.54 -5.78 -4.63
CA TYR A 92 15.79 -6.16 -3.97
C TYR A 92 16.64 -4.93 -3.67
N ASP A 93 16.93 -4.10 -4.67
CA ASP A 93 17.76 -2.89 -4.53
C ASP A 93 17.12 -1.88 -3.57
N THR A 94 15.78 -1.80 -3.54
CA THR A 94 15.06 -0.93 -2.59
C THR A 94 15.32 -1.37 -1.16
N VAL A 95 15.17 -2.66 -0.87
CA VAL A 95 15.36 -3.20 0.49
C VAL A 95 16.83 -3.14 0.91
N GLU A 96 17.79 -3.44 0.01
CA GLU A 96 19.23 -3.27 0.26
C GLU A 96 19.56 -1.80 0.57
N SER A 97 19.06 -0.85 -0.23
CA SER A 97 19.29 0.57 0.00
C SER A 97 18.66 1.06 1.30
N ALA A 98 17.45 0.60 1.62
CA ALA A 98 16.77 0.93 2.87
C ALA A 98 17.58 0.46 4.09
N LYS A 99 18.11 -0.77 4.04
CA LYS A 99 18.97 -1.33 5.07
C LYS A 99 20.28 -0.56 5.19
N ALA A 100 20.95 -0.28 4.06
CA ALA A 100 22.24 0.42 4.06
C ALA A 100 22.13 1.87 4.55
N LYS A 101 20.98 2.52 4.37
CA LYS A 101 20.73 3.91 4.79
C LYS A 101 19.99 4.05 6.12
N ASP A 102 19.82 2.95 6.85
CA ASP A 102 19.09 2.91 8.13
C ASP A 102 17.69 3.54 8.03
N ALA A 103 16.98 3.21 6.93
CA ALA A 103 15.61 3.68 6.75
C ALA A 103 14.69 3.03 7.79
N ASP A 104 13.71 3.78 8.27
CA ASP A 104 12.66 3.25 9.15
C ASP A 104 11.66 2.39 8.39
N ILE A 105 11.32 2.83 7.17
CA ILE A 105 10.32 2.17 6.33
C ILE A 105 10.68 2.25 4.84
N ALA A 106 10.38 1.18 4.09
CA ALA A 106 10.42 1.18 2.64
C ALA A 106 9.05 0.79 2.07
N LEU A 107 8.55 1.58 1.13
CA LEU A 107 7.28 1.37 0.43
C LEU A 107 7.58 1.00 -1.03
N VAL A 108 7.13 -0.19 -1.46
CA VAL A 108 7.40 -0.72 -2.81
C VAL A 108 6.12 -0.77 -3.62
N ASP A 109 6.07 0.02 -4.71
CA ASP A 109 4.98 -0.01 -5.70
C ASP A 109 5.14 -1.22 -6.62
N THR A 110 4.05 -1.93 -6.91
CA THR A 110 4.06 -3.14 -7.73
C THR A 110 3.08 -3.04 -8.90
N ALA A 111 3.25 -3.90 -9.90
CA ALA A 111 2.32 -4.01 -11.02
C ALA A 111 0.92 -4.45 -10.57
N GLY A 112 -0.10 -4.07 -11.34
CA GLY A 112 -1.50 -4.37 -11.04
C GLY A 112 -2.26 -4.97 -12.22
N ARG A 113 -1.60 -5.77 -13.08
CA ARG A 113 -2.22 -6.36 -14.28
C ARG A 113 -2.96 -7.65 -13.98
N LEU A 114 -4.09 -7.55 -13.27
CA LEU A 114 -4.88 -8.69 -12.81
C LEU A 114 -5.47 -9.54 -13.96
N HIS A 115 -5.65 -8.94 -15.14
CA HIS A 115 -6.08 -9.69 -16.35
C HIS A 115 -5.08 -10.79 -16.77
N ASN A 116 -3.82 -10.69 -16.35
CA ASN A 116 -2.82 -11.75 -16.47
C ASN A 116 -2.45 -12.28 -15.06
N LYS A 117 -3.45 -12.87 -14.38
CA LYS A 117 -3.35 -13.30 -12.97
C LYS A 117 -2.12 -14.18 -12.72
N LYS A 118 -1.86 -15.18 -13.58
CA LYS A 118 -0.72 -16.11 -13.40
C LYS A 118 0.64 -15.39 -13.44
N SER A 119 0.82 -14.47 -14.37
CA SER A 119 2.06 -13.67 -14.45
C SER A 119 2.22 -12.80 -13.22
N LEU A 120 1.15 -12.12 -12.78
CA LEU A 120 1.14 -11.28 -11.60
C LEU A 120 1.46 -12.07 -10.34
N MET A 121 0.87 -13.25 -10.16
CA MET A 121 1.16 -14.15 -9.04
C MET A 121 2.65 -14.52 -8.96
N ASN A 122 3.23 -14.92 -10.11
CA ASN A 122 4.65 -15.29 -10.17
C ASN A 122 5.56 -14.10 -9.85
N GLU A 123 5.20 -12.90 -10.33
CA GLU A 123 5.93 -11.67 -10.06
C GLU A 123 5.88 -11.30 -8.57
N MET A 124 4.70 -11.32 -7.95
CA MET A 124 4.55 -11.04 -6.51
C MET A 124 5.31 -12.05 -5.65
N ALA A 125 5.24 -13.33 -5.98
CA ALA A 125 5.98 -14.38 -5.28
C ALA A 125 7.50 -14.18 -5.41
N LYS A 126 7.99 -13.76 -6.58
CA LYS A 126 9.41 -13.45 -6.80
C LYS A 126 9.84 -12.24 -5.99
N ILE A 127 9.05 -11.16 -5.99
CA ILE A 127 9.29 -9.94 -5.20
C ILE A 127 9.37 -10.29 -3.71
N LYS A 128 8.36 -10.95 -3.16
CA LYS A 128 8.34 -11.41 -1.76
C LYS A 128 9.59 -12.21 -1.39
N ARG A 129 9.98 -13.17 -2.24
CA ARG A 129 11.15 -14.01 -2.01
C ARG A 129 12.46 -13.22 -1.95
N VAL A 130 12.66 -12.24 -2.84
CA VAL A 130 13.92 -11.46 -2.86
C VAL A 130 13.99 -10.47 -1.72
N MET A 131 12.86 -9.86 -1.30
CA MET A 131 12.82 -9.03 -0.11
C MET A 131 13.22 -9.80 1.14
N GLY A 132 12.70 -11.02 1.32
CA GLY A 132 13.01 -11.89 2.46
C GLY A 132 14.46 -12.37 2.50
N LYS A 133 15.19 -12.33 1.38
CA LYS A 133 16.64 -12.62 1.37
C LYS A 133 17.48 -11.50 1.95
N VAL A 134 17.01 -10.26 1.90
CA VAL A 134 17.73 -9.07 2.39
C VAL A 134 17.39 -8.78 3.84
N VAL A 135 16.09 -8.81 4.15
CA VAL A 135 15.57 -8.57 5.50
C VAL A 135 14.63 -9.71 5.86
N GLU A 136 14.94 -10.38 6.97
CA GLU A 136 14.17 -11.51 7.46
C GLU A 136 12.70 -11.11 7.70
N GLY A 137 11.78 -11.95 7.23
CA GLY A 137 10.35 -11.71 7.35
C GLY A 137 9.76 -10.69 6.35
N ALA A 138 10.58 -10.04 5.52
CA ALA A 138 10.07 -9.08 4.53
C ALA A 138 9.31 -9.77 3.36
N PRO A 139 8.26 -9.13 2.83
CA PRO A 139 7.65 -7.90 3.32
C PRO A 139 6.95 -8.12 4.66
N HIS A 140 7.09 -7.17 5.60
CA HIS A 140 6.44 -7.23 6.91
C HIS A 140 4.97 -6.87 6.83
N GLU A 141 4.62 -6.12 5.79
CA GLU A 141 3.26 -5.70 5.51
C GLU A 141 2.97 -5.75 4.01
N VAL A 142 1.78 -6.19 3.65
CA VAL A 142 1.25 -6.16 2.28
C VAL A 142 -0.05 -5.38 2.31
N LEU A 143 -0.04 -4.18 1.73
CA LEU A 143 -1.19 -3.31 1.63
C LEU A 143 -1.90 -3.51 0.29
N LEU A 144 -3.16 -3.93 0.33
CA LEU A 144 -4.02 -3.98 -0.85
C LEU A 144 -4.79 -2.66 -0.99
N VAL A 145 -4.56 -1.97 -2.09
CA VAL A 145 -5.27 -0.73 -2.43
C VAL A 145 -6.50 -1.06 -3.28
N LEU A 146 -7.65 -0.58 -2.86
CA LEU A 146 -8.95 -0.77 -3.52
C LEU A 146 -9.63 0.58 -3.75
N ASP A 147 -10.23 0.74 -4.93
CA ASP A 147 -11.08 1.88 -5.25
C ASP A 147 -12.50 1.64 -4.73
N ALA A 148 -12.86 2.32 -3.64
CA ALA A 148 -14.17 2.16 -2.99
C ALA A 148 -15.34 2.57 -3.90
N SER A 149 -15.11 3.43 -4.90
CA SER A 149 -16.15 3.86 -5.84
C SER A 149 -16.62 2.74 -6.77
N THR A 150 -15.84 1.67 -6.91
CA THR A 150 -16.17 0.55 -7.80
C THR A 150 -17.06 -0.53 -7.17
N GLY A 151 -17.40 -0.40 -5.89
CA GLY A 151 -18.35 -1.27 -5.20
C GLY A 151 -17.99 -2.75 -5.28
N GLN A 152 -18.83 -3.57 -5.91
CA GLN A 152 -18.63 -5.02 -6.03
C GLN A 152 -17.33 -5.40 -6.77
N ASN A 153 -16.86 -4.58 -7.70
CA ASN A 153 -15.58 -4.83 -8.36
C ASN A 153 -14.41 -4.76 -7.37
N ALA A 154 -14.42 -3.84 -6.41
CA ALA A 154 -13.41 -3.79 -5.35
C ALA A 154 -13.39 -5.08 -4.55
N MET A 155 -14.56 -5.63 -4.21
CA MET A 155 -14.68 -6.90 -3.50
C MET A 155 -14.12 -8.08 -4.31
N GLN A 156 -14.43 -8.16 -5.61
CA GLN A 156 -13.91 -9.20 -6.49
C GLN A 156 -12.37 -9.11 -6.64
N GLN A 157 -11.84 -7.89 -6.77
CA GLN A 157 -10.40 -7.66 -6.81
C GLN A 157 -9.73 -8.11 -5.51
N ALA A 158 -10.31 -7.75 -4.38
CA ALA A 158 -9.80 -8.13 -3.08
C ALA A 158 -9.70 -9.64 -2.92
N LYS A 159 -10.76 -10.38 -3.23
CA LYS A 159 -10.76 -11.86 -3.25
C LYS A 159 -9.68 -12.42 -4.17
N ALA A 160 -9.56 -11.86 -5.38
CA ALA A 160 -8.59 -12.34 -6.34
C ALA A 160 -7.14 -12.16 -5.84
N PHE A 161 -6.83 -11.09 -5.10
CA PHE A 161 -5.51 -10.87 -4.53
C PHE A 161 -5.26 -11.77 -3.30
N THR A 162 -6.25 -11.95 -2.42
CA THR A 162 -6.11 -12.82 -1.25
C THR A 162 -5.86 -14.28 -1.59
N ASP A 163 -6.22 -14.72 -2.81
CA ASP A 163 -5.94 -16.07 -3.30
C ASP A 163 -4.42 -16.37 -3.45
N PHE A 164 -3.57 -15.35 -3.63
CA PHE A 164 -2.16 -15.56 -3.94
C PHE A 164 -1.17 -14.65 -3.20
N VAL A 165 -1.66 -13.68 -2.44
CA VAL A 165 -0.83 -12.79 -1.61
C VAL A 165 -1.44 -12.71 -0.21
N ASP A 166 -0.60 -12.87 0.81
CA ASP A 166 -1.01 -12.69 2.20
C ASP A 166 -1.18 -11.20 2.50
N ILE A 167 -2.40 -10.68 2.33
CA ILE A 167 -2.74 -9.29 2.59
C ILE A 167 -2.80 -9.05 4.09
N THR A 168 -2.11 -8.02 4.58
CA THR A 168 -2.09 -7.66 6.01
C THR A 168 -2.91 -6.42 6.34
N GLY A 169 -3.24 -5.61 5.34
CA GLY A 169 -4.04 -4.40 5.53
C GLY A 169 -4.63 -3.88 4.23
N LEU A 170 -5.70 -3.11 4.34
CA LEU A 170 -6.41 -2.49 3.23
C LEU A 170 -6.24 -0.98 3.22
N VAL A 171 -6.10 -0.43 2.03
CA VAL A 171 -6.20 1.01 1.75
C VAL A 171 -7.41 1.22 0.85
N LEU A 172 -8.41 1.95 1.32
CA LEU A 172 -9.61 2.26 0.55
C LEU A 172 -9.54 3.68 0.02
N THR A 173 -9.48 3.84 -1.29
CA THR A 173 -9.39 5.15 -1.97
C THR A 173 -10.75 5.63 -2.46
N LYS A 174 -10.85 6.93 -2.77
CA LYS A 174 -12.02 7.58 -3.37
C LYS A 174 -13.31 7.44 -2.55
N LEU A 175 -13.19 7.47 -1.23
CA LEU A 175 -14.34 7.42 -0.33
C LEU A 175 -15.21 8.69 -0.36
N ASP A 176 -14.66 9.81 -0.81
CA ASP A 176 -15.35 11.09 -0.96
C ASP A 176 -16.51 11.04 -1.97
N GLY A 177 -16.48 10.11 -2.92
CA GLY A 177 -17.49 9.95 -3.99
C GLY A 177 -18.54 8.86 -3.80
N THR A 178 -18.64 8.20 -2.65
CA THR A 178 -19.46 6.96 -2.50
C THR A 178 -20.44 7.01 -1.35
N ALA A 179 -21.43 6.09 -1.35
CA ALA A 179 -22.21 5.73 -0.17
C ALA A 179 -21.30 5.00 0.86
N LYS A 180 -20.49 5.78 1.51
CA LYS A 180 -19.21 5.50 2.17
C LYS A 180 -19.18 4.30 3.13
N GLY A 181 -20.27 4.03 3.82
CA GLY A 181 -20.28 3.02 4.88
C GLY A 181 -20.40 1.58 4.38
N GLY A 182 -21.23 1.36 3.37
CA GLY A 182 -21.60 0.01 2.95
C GLY A 182 -20.42 -0.80 2.41
N ILE A 183 -19.58 -0.19 1.58
CA ILE A 183 -18.43 -0.87 0.97
C ILE A 183 -17.34 -1.19 2.01
N VAL A 184 -17.05 -0.28 2.93
CA VAL A 184 -16.06 -0.49 4.00
C VAL A 184 -16.48 -1.65 4.90
N ILE A 185 -17.75 -1.67 5.31
CA ILE A 185 -18.32 -2.73 6.14
C ILE A 185 -18.30 -4.07 5.38
N GLY A 186 -18.72 -4.06 4.12
CA GLY A 186 -18.76 -5.26 3.28
C GLY A 186 -17.37 -5.91 3.12
N ILE A 187 -16.37 -5.11 2.74
CA ILE A 187 -14.99 -5.58 2.55
C ILE A 187 -14.40 -6.10 3.88
N SER A 188 -14.54 -5.33 4.95
CA SER A 188 -14.00 -5.70 6.26
C SER A 188 -14.61 -7.00 6.80
N ASN A 189 -15.91 -7.21 6.58
CA ASN A 189 -16.58 -8.43 7.05
C ASN A 189 -16.22 -9.69 6.23
N GLU A 190 -15.93 -9.52 4.95
CA GLU A 190 -15.76 -10.65 4.03
C GLU A 190 -14.31 -11.12 3.94
N LEU A 191 -13.33 -10.23 4.09
CA LEU A 191 -11.92 -10.57 3.85
C LEU A 191 -11.13 -10.93 5.11
N ASP A 192 -11.63 -10.63 6.29
CA ASP A 192 -10.90 -10.81 7.56
C ASP A 192 -9.52 -10.11 7.59
N VAL A 193 -9.45 -8.96 6.92
CA VAL A 193 -8.25 -8.11 6.81
C VAL A 193 -8.62 -6.71 7.28
N PRO A 194 -7.82 -6.08 8.16
CA PRO A 194 -8.13 -4.75 8.68
C PRO A 194 -8.01 -3.66 7.61
N VAL A 195 -8.92 -2.71 7.62
CA VAL A 195 -8.77 -1.45 6.91
C VAL A 195 -7.80 -0.59 7.72
N LYS A 196 -6.68 -0.21 7.13
CA LYS A 196 -5.66 0.62 7.79
C LYS A 196 -5.76 2.09 7.42
N TYR A 197 -6.00 2.37 6.15
CA TYR A 197 -6.02 3.73 5.64
C TYR A 197 -7.21 3.96 4.72
N ILE A 198 -7.70 5.22 4.72
CA ILE A 198 -8.75 5.69 3.83
C ILE A 198 -8.31 6.95 3.10
N GLY A 199 -8.52 6.99 1.78
CA GLY A 199 -8.32 8.16 0.94
C GLY A 199 -9.63 8.92 0.77
N VAL A 200 -9.62 10.19 1.18
CA VAL A 200 -10.81 11.04 1.27
C VAL A 200 -10.73 12.27 0.35
N GLY A 201 -9.77 12.31 -0.55
CA GLY A 201 -9.56 13.40 -1.50
C GLY A 201 -8.24 13.27 -2.26
N GLU A 202 -7.91 14.30 -3.05
CA GLU A 202 -6.78 14.31 -3.98
C GLU A 202 -5.49 14.93 -3.40
N GLU A 203 -5.59 15.72 -2.33
CA GLU A 203 -4.44 16.39 -1.74
C GLU A 203 -3.48 15.41 -1.05
N ILE A 204 -2.22 15.84 -0.86
CA ILE A 204 -1.17 14.98 -0.31
C ILE A 204 -1.50 14.52 1.13
N GLU A 205 -2.27 15.29 1.87
CA GLU A 205 -2.71 14.98 3.23
C GLU A 205 -4.06 14.26 3.30
N ASP A 206 -4.73 14.01 2.15
CA ASP A 206 -6.04 13.36 2.09
C ASP A 206 -5.95 11.81 2.18
N LEU A 207 -5.03 11.32 2.96
CA LEU A 207 -4.97 9.94 3.42
C LEU A 207 -5.01 9.93 4.94
N GLN A 208 -5.95 9.20 5.49
CA GLN A 208 -6.17 9.15 6.93
C GLN A 208 -6.01 7.72 7.44
N VAL A 209 -5.58 7.58 8.67
CA VAL A 209 -5.66 6.32 9.39
C VAL A 209 -7.15 5.99 9.59
N PHE A 210 -7.51 4.74 9.32
CA PHE A 210 -8.89 4.30 9.54
C PHE A 210 -9.14 4.11 11.04
N ASP A 211 -10.05 4.92 11.57
CA ASP A 211 -10.58 4.78 12.91
C ASP A 211 -12.02 4.25 12.82
N ARG A 212 -12.21 3.04 13.33
CA ARG A 212 -13.50 2.32 13.27
C ARG A 212 -14.60 3.07 14.04
N GLU A 213 -14.29 3.61 15.21
CA GLU A 213 -15.28 4.28 16.05
C GLU A 213 -15.70 5.61 15.43
N LEU A 214 -14.73 6.41 14.97
CA LEU A 214 -15.00 7.65 14.25
C LEU A 214 -15.78 7.39 12.95
N PHE A 215 -15.43 6.34 12.22
CA PHE A 215 -16.12 5.98 10.98
C PHE A 215 -17.58 5.59 11.23
N VAL A 216 -17.84 4.70 12.18
CA VAL A 216 -19.21 4.28 12.54
C VAL A 216 -20.00 5.48 13.03
N ASN A 217 -19.43 6.31 13.92
CA ASN A 217 -20.10 7.51 14.43
C ASN A 217 -20.43 8.52 13.31
N SER A 218 -19.60 8.61 12.27
CA SER A 218 -19.84 9.50 11.13
C SER A 218 -21.01 9.06 10.24
N MET A 219 -21.34 7.76 10.25
CA MET A 219 -22.46 7.22 9.47
C MET A 219 -23.83 7.46 10.10
N PHE A 220 -23.89 7.67 11.42
CA PHE A 220 -25.11 7.83 12.19
C PHE A 220 -25.32 9.27 12.71
N LYS A 221 -24.43 10.20 12.33
CA LYS A 221 -24.66 11.64 12.57
C LYS A 221 -25.41 12.20 11.36
N ASP A 222 -26.71 12.49 11.56
CA ASP A 222 -27.56 13.30 10.67
C ASP A 222 -27.01 14.73 10.55
#